data_78f5bd61c955816206b41a64ff21c7c7
#
_entry.id   78f5bd61c955816206b41a64ff21c7c7
#
_cell.length_a   1.000
_cell.length_b   1.000
_cell.length_c   1.000
_cell.angle_alpha   90.00
_cell.angle_beta   90.00
_cell.angle_gamma   90.00
#
_symmetry.space_group_name_H-M   'P 1'
#
loop_
_entity.id
_entity.type
_entity.pdbx_description
1 polymer ?
#
loop_
_entity_poly.entity_id
_entity_poly.type
_entity_poly.pdbx_seq_one_letter_code
_entity_poly.pdbx_strand_id
1 'polypeptide(L)'
;LKQWVETIFETIPEANVNVLGNLGKDFDLSKFDNKDGEITIVTYEGFNNIGFSENITQSLASKFSYISENEMRSVNTISERDFQKELEKEKELVGKMKRGKIYDWEDFGFDHLTYDEVHNANHIVGKVRIEDRRFASDFRNQNQQTSKLGINTWMAAQYIQENNDGRNVTLLSATPFTNKPLEYYSILSLIANKRLEESGYFNVNTFFETFMEADNDMEIDAKGDVKFKANVRRFKNNSLFQQLLSEFIDIKGEEDNPELVRPDRIKKEYKIEQNDSTSEQYELLNENFSETQKGAILTHILNARLIAISPYLSPYYEGEEPSLDEFIEDSPKLKQTMDLIRQNKNDIPDSGQIIYSELAVSEFPKLKEYLVREVGYNPEEVGVITGATSKPNRLKIQDDFN
;
A
#
# COMPACT_ATOMS: atom_id res chain seq x y z
N LEU A 1 -5.38 11.77 -12.59
CA LEU A 1 -4.90 12.30 -13.87
C LEU A 1 -5.14 13.81 -14.01
N LYS A 2 -6.38 14.30 -13.77
CA LYS A 2 -6.72 15.73 -13.92
C LYS A 2 -5.79 16.64 -13.11
N GLN A 3 -5.60 16.34 -11.84
CA GLN A 3 -4.69 17.09 -10.95
C GLN A 3 -3.27 17.15 -11.50
N TRP A 4 -2.73 16.04 -12.03
CA TRP A 4 -1.40 16.04 -12.63
C TRP A 4 -1.31 16.93 -13.87
N VAL A 5 -2.34 16.90 -14.74
CA VAL A 5 -2.39 17.78 -15.91
C VAL A 5 -2.41 19.25 -15.50
N GLU A 6 -3.24 19.60 -14.52
CA GLU A 6 -3.32 20.96 -13.97
C GLU A 6 -2.00 21.41 -13.36
N THR A 7 -1.37 20.60 -12.51
CA THR A 7 -0.08 20.90 -11.90
C THR A 7 1.05 21.09 -12.92
N ILE A 8 1.06 20.25 -13.97
CA ILE A 8 2.05 20.37 -15.05
C ILE A 8 1.88 21.72 -15.76
N PHE A 9 0.67 22.11 -16.15
CA PHE A 9 0.42 23.37 -16.83
C PHE A 9 0.63 24.60 -15.94
N GLU A 10 0.38 24.48 -14.63
CA GLU A 10 0.74 25.54 -13.67
C GLU A 10 2.24 25.74 -13.55
N THR A 11 3.02 24.67 -13.65
CA THR A 11 4.47 24.68 -13.49
C THR A 11 5.18 24.95 -14.81
N ILE A 12 4.71 24.38 -15.89
CA ILE A 12 5.26 24.46 -17.26
C ILE A 12 4.11 24.77 -18.23
N PRO A 13 3.71 26.03 -18.36
CA PRO A 13 2.53 26.39 -19.17
C PRO A 13 2.56 25.95 -20.63
N GLU A 14 3.76 25.86 -21.21
CA GLU A 14 4.01 25.43 -22.59
C GLU A 14 4.23 23.91 -22.76
N ALA A 15 4.04 23.10 -21.70
CA ALA A 15 4.24 21.66 -21.79
C ALA A 15 3.27 21.01 -22.78
N ASN A 16 3.77 20.05 -23.55
CA ASN A 16 2.94 19.14 -24.34
C ASN A 16 2.64 17.89 -23.53
N VAL A 17 1.37 17.67 -23.23
CA VAL A 17 0.93 16.58 -22.36
C VAL A 17 0.02 15.62 -23.12
N ASN A 18 0.41 14.34 -23.17
CA ASN A 18 -0.39 13.24 -23.69
C ASN A 18 -1.06 12.50 -22.50
N VAL A 19 -2.36 12.28 -22.56
CA VAL A 19 -3.08 11.52 -21.54
C VAL A 19 -3.60 10.24 -22.15
N LEU A 20 -2.95 9.12 -21.87
CA LEU A 20 -3.31 7.80 -22.40
C LEU A 20 -4.30 7.04 -21.50
N GLY A 21 -4.48 7.48 -20.26
CA GLY A 21 -5.41 6.86 -19.32
C GLY A 21 -5.09 5.39 -19.07
N ASN A 22 -6.11 4.53 -19.20
CA ASN A 22 -5.99 3.09 -18.92
C ASN A 22 -5.33 2.30 -20.07
N LEU A 23 -4.99 2.94 -21.17
CA LEU A 23 -4.28 2.34 -22.30
C LEU A 23 -4.86 0.96 -22.69
N GLY A 24 -6.15 0.95 -23.05
CA GLY A 24 -6.86 -0.28 -23.41
C GLY A 24 -6.45 -0.84 -24.76
N LYS A 25 -7.06 -1.97 -25.15
CA LYS A 25 -6.76 -2.66 -26.41
C LYS A 25 -7.08 -1.85 -27.68
N ASP A 26 -7.96 -0.85 -27.54
CA ASP A 26 -8.41 0.00 -28.64
C ASP A 26 -7.46 1.18 -28.92
N PHE A 27 -6.39 1.33 -28.11
CA PHE A 27 -5.39 2.35 -28.33
C PHE A 27 -4.55 2.02 -29.57
N ASP A 28 -4.51 2.94 -30.52
CA ASP A 28 -3.74 2.80 -31.75
C ASP A 28 -2.33 3.39 -31.58
N LEU A 29 -1.38 2.54 -31.21
CA LEU A 29 0.02 2.93 -30.99
C LEU A 29 0.66 3.54 -32.25
N SER A 30 0.22 3.16 -33.45
CA SER A 30 0.76 3.71 -34.68
C SER A 30 0.52 5.22 -34.88
N LYS A 31 -0.46 5.76 -34.15
CA LYS A 31 -0.80 7.19 -34.15
C LYS A 31 -0.15 7.96 -33.00
N PHE A 32 0.53 7.26 -32.11
CA PHE A 32 1.25 7.87 -31.00
C PHE A 32 2.64 8.28 -31.49
N ASP A 33 2.92 9.57 -31.46
CA ASP A 33 4.21 10.15 -31.82
C ASP A 33 4.78 10.83 -30.56
N ASN A 34 5.77 10.16 -29.95
CA ASN A 34 6.46 10.69 -28.77
C ASN A 34 7.59 11.60 -29.24
N LYS A 35 7.45 12.90 -28.95
CA LYS A 35 8.46 13.91 -29.30
C LYS A 35 9.28 14.29 -28.08
N ASP A 36 10.48 14.79 -28.33
CA ASP A 36 11.34 15.30 -27.26
C ASP A 36 10.63 16.37 -26.44
N GLY A 37 10.71 16.23 -25.09
CA GLY A 37 10.08 17.14 -24.15
C GLY A 37 8.59 16.95 -23.91
N GLU A 38 7.96 15.95 -24.54
CA GLU A 38 6.57 15.60 -24.24
C GLU A 38 6.43 14.80 -22.94
N ILE A 39 5.35 15.07 -22.23
CA ILE A 39 4.98 14.36 -21.00
C ILE A 39 3.78 13.47 -21.28
N THR A 40 3.91 12.18 -21.01
CA THR A 40 2.81 11.22 -21.18
C THR A 40 2.34 10.70 -19.83
N ILE A 41 1.04 10.78 -19.59
CA ILE A 41 0.41 10.34 -18.33
C ILE A 41 -0.43 9.10 -18.59
N VAL A 42 -0.19 8.05 -17.78
CA VAL A 42 -0.96 6.82 -17.77
C VAL A 42 -1.45 6.52 -16.34
N THR A 43 -2.54 5.77 -16.21
CA THR A 43 -2.96 5.20 -14.92
C THR A 43 -2.12 3.97 -14.58
N TYR A 44 -2.24 3.48 -13.33
CA TYR A 44 -1.59 2.21 -12.95
C TYR A 44 -2.11 1.03 -13.78
N GLU A 45 -3.39 1.02 -14.17
CA GLU A 45 -3.96 0.01 -15.06
C GLU A 45 -3.33 0.09 -16.45
N GLY A 46 -3.19 1.30 -17.00
CA GLY A 46 -2.52 1.52 -18.28
C GLY A 46 -1.05 1.11 -18.23
N PHE A 47 -0.35 1.47 -17.18
CA PHE A 47 1.03 1.06 -16.94
C PHE A 47 1.18 -0.47 -16.89
N ASN A 48 0.26 -1.17 -16.26
CA ASN A 48 0.26 -2.63 -16.20
C ASN A 48 0.04 -3.32 -17.55
N ASN A 49 -0.43 -2.60 -18.56
CA ASN A 49 -0.61 -3.12 -19.93
C ASN A 49 0.65 -2.99 -20.78
N ILE A 50 1.68 -2.28 -20.31
CA ILE A 50 2.95 -2.11 -20.99
C ILE A 50 3.94 -3.15 -20.46
N GLY A 51 4.48 -3.96 -21.36
CA GLY A 51 5.51 -4.94 -21.08
C GLY A 51 6.76 -4.67 -21.90
N PHE A 52 7.47 -5.73 -22.23
CA PHE A 52 8.72 -5.69 -22.99
C PHE A 52 8.75 -6.81 -24.02
N SER A 53 9.55 -6.65 -25.06
CA SER A 53 9.87 -7.71 -26.00
C SER A 53 10.44 -8.93 -25.28
N GLU A 54 10.45 -10.07 -25.95
CA GLU A 54 10.89 -11.31 -25.33
C GLU A 54 12.34 -11.25 -24.85
N ASN A 55 13.23 -10.70 -25.65
CA ASN A 55 14.65 -10.59 -25.32
C ASN A 55 14.89 -9.72 -24.08
N ILE A 56 14.23 -8.57 -24.00
CA ILE A 56 14.34 -7.66 -22.85
C ILE A 56 13.70 -8.31 -21.62
N THR A 57 12.54 -8.96 -21.77
CA THR A 57 11.90 -9.67 -20.66
C THR A 57 12.80 -10.79 -20.11
N GLN A 58 13.49 -11.55 -20.95
CA GLN A 58 14.44 -12.59 -20.50
C GLN A 58 15.60 -11.98 -19.76
N SER A 59 16.19 -10.88 -20.23
CA SER A 59 17.27 -10.17 -19.55
C SER A 59 16.83 -9.65 -18.18
N LEU A 60 15.65 -9.03 -18.11
CA LEU A 60 15.10 -8.55 -16.85
C LEU A 60 14.74 -9.69 -15.88
N ALA A 61 14.27 -10.83 -16.38
CA ALA A 61 13.98 -12.01 -15.57
C ALA A 61 15.26 -12.58 -14.95
N SER A 62 16.35 -12.69 -15.72
CA SER A 62 17.65 -13.14 -15.22
C SER A 62 18.17 -12.19 -14.13
N LYS A 63 18.05 -10.88 -14.34
CA LYS A 63 18.44 -9.87 -13.35
C LYS A 63 17.59 -9.93 -12.09
N PHE A 64 16.28 -10.14 -12.22
CA PHE A 64 15.39 -10.31 -11.08
C PHE A 64 15.71 -11.57 -10.28
N SER A 65 16.02 -12.68 -10.94
CA SER A 65 16.48 -13.91 -10.29
C SER A 65 17.77 -13.66 -9.50
N TYR A 66 18.74 -12.95 -10.09
CA TYR A 66 19.96 -12.59 -9.40
C TYR A 66 19.74 -11.77 -8.13
N ILE A 67 18.88 -10.74 -8.16
CA ILE A 67 18.65 -9.89 -6.99
C ILE A 67 17.89 -10.59 -5.88
N SER A 68 17.09 -11.60 -6.20
CA SER A 68 16.18 -12.28 -5.26
C SER A 68 16.69 -13.63 -4.75
N GLU A 69 17.76 -14.17 -5.32
CA GLU A 69 18.34 -15.46 -4.93
C GLU A 69 19.64 -15.29 -4.12
N ASN A 70 19.98 -16.31 -3.30
CA ASN A 70 21.27 -16.33 -2.63
C ASN A 70 22.38 -16.43 -3.66
N GLU A 71 23.36 -15.52 -3.59
CA GLU A 71 24.59 -15.66 -4.30
C GLU A 71 25.29 -16.97 -3.93
N MET A 72 25.88 -17.58 -4.95
CA MET A 72 26.83 -18.67 -4.85
C MET A 72 26.31 -20.04 -4.38
N ARG A 73 25.57 -20.68 -5.21
CA ARG A 73 25.97 -22.03 -5.52
C ARG A 73 27.08 -21.93 -6.59
N SER A 74 28.30 -22.16 -6.17
CA SER A 74 29.46 -22.16 -7.09
C SER A 74 29.09 -22.97 -8.34
N VAL A 75 29.29 -22.39 -9.51
CA VAL A 75 28.97 -22.95 -10.84
C VAL A 75 29.53 -24.40 -11.02
N ASN A 76 30.41 -24.84 -10.16
CA ASN A 76 31.09 -26.14 -10.24
C ASN A 76 30.33 -27.32 -9.58
N THR A 77 29.15 -27.11 -8.99
CA THR A 77 28.44 -28.19 -8.25
C THR A 77 26.93 -28.25 -8.55
N ILE A 78 26.45 -27.57 -9.58
CA ILE A 78 25.03 -27.68 -9.98
C ILE A 78 24.82 -28.97 -10.73
N SER A 79 24.00 -29.88 -10.21
CA SER A 79 23.58 -31.07 -10.95
C SER A 79 22.75 -30.67 -12.16
N GLU A 80 22.78 -31.47 -13.23
CA GLU A 80 21.95 -31.24 -14.44
C GLU A 80 20.45 -31.10 -14.10
N ARG A 81 20.01 -31.79 -13.04
CA ARG A 81 18.63 -31.73 -12.53
C ARG A 81 18.30 -30.38 -11.86
N ASP A 82 19.27 -29.78 -11.17
CA ASP A 82 19.08 -28.46 -10.56
C ASP A 82 19.13 -27.35 -11.61
N PHE A 83 19.95 -27.51 -12.63
CA PHE A 83 19.99 -26.61 -13.79
C PHE A 83 18.65 -26.60 -14.55
N GLN A 84 18.05 -27.76 -14.79
CA GLN A 84 16.73 -27.86 -15.45
C GLN A 84 15.63 -27.20 -14.61
N LYS A 85 15.67 -27.34 -13.29
CA LYS A 85 14.72 -26.68 -12.39
C LYS A 85 14.85 -25.15 -12.40
N GLU A 86 16.08 -24.64 -12.49
CA GLU A 86 16.32 -23.21 -12.59
C GLU A 86 15.83 -22.65 -13.93
N LEU A 87 16.06 -23.35 -15.03
CA LEU A 87 15.52 -23.02 -16.33
C LEU A 87 13.99 -22.99 -16.36
N GLU A 88 13.33 -23.95 -15.71
CA GLU A 88 11.86 -23.99 -15.60
C GLU A 88 11.32 -22.82 -14.79
N LYS A 89 11.97 -22.45 -13.69
CA LYS A 89 11.60 -21.28 -12.88
C LYS A 89 11.77 -19.97 -13.66
N GLU A 90 12.84 -19.83 -14.42
CA GLU A 90 13.09 -18.67 -15.25
C GLU A 90 12.04 -18.54 -16.36
N LYS A 91 11.67 -19.64 -17.02
CA LYS A 91 10.58 -19.66 -18.02
C LYS A 91 9.23 -19.28 -17.38
N GLU A 92 8.96 -19.77 -16.19
CA GLU A 92 7.74 -19.41 -15.44
C GLU A 92 7.72 -17.91 -15.10
N LEU A 93 8.86 -17.37 -14.67
CA LEU A 93 9.00 -15.95 -14.36
C LEU A 93 8.80 -15.06 -15.60
N VAL A 94 9.41 -15.41 -16.73
CA VAL A 94 9.20 -14.72 -18.02
C VAL A 94 7.71 -14.76 -18.40
N GLY A 95 7.08 -15.91 -18.28
CA GLY A 95 5.65 -16.05 -18.55
C GLY A 95 4.78 -15.15 -17.64
N LYS A 96 5.12 -15.04 -16.37
CA LYS A 96 4.44 -14.13 -15.44
C LYS A 96 4.66 -12.66 -15.79
N MET A 97 5.87 -12.29 -16.17
CA MET A 97 6.22 -10.92 -16.55
C MET A 97 5.51 -10.47 -17.84
N LYS A 98 5.27 -11.38 -18.78
CA LYS A 98 4.57 -11.10 -20.05
C LYS A 98 3.04 -11.18 -19.95
N ARG A 99 2.50 -11.76 -18.89
CA ARG A 99 1.06 -12.02 -18.78
C ARG A 99 0.23 -10.74 -18.72
N GLY A 100 -0.70 -10.61 -19.64
CA GLY A 100 -1.64 -9.48 -19.68
C GLY A 100 -1.01 -8.19 -20.25
N LYS A 101 0.16 -8.27 -20.87
CA LYS A 101 0.77 -7.16 -21.59
C LYS A 101 0.20 -7.04 -22.97
N ILE A 102 0.00 -5.79 -23.43
CA ILE A 102 -0.61 -5.48 -24.73
C ILE A 102 0.40 -4.70 -25.58
N TYR A 103 1.24 -3.90 -24.96
CA TYR A 103 2.21 -3.02 -25.59
C TYR A 103 3.61 -3.27 -25.05
N ASP A 104 4.63 -2.90 -25.80
CA ASP A 104 6.02 -2.97 -25.38
C ASP A 104 6.59 -1.56 -25.15
N TRP A 105 7.39 -1.39 -24.09
CA TRP A 105 8.01 -0.11 -23.74
C TRP A 105 8.87 0.45 -24.87
N GLU A 106 9.53 -0.42 -25.61
CA GLU A 106 10.40 -0.06 -26.74
C GLU A 106 9.65 0.70 -27.83
N ASP A 107 8.34 0.44 -27.98
CA ASP A 107 7.52 1.06 -29.02
C ASP A 107 7.07 2.49 -28.68
N PHE A 108 7.15 2.88 -27.39
CA PHE A 108 6.77 4.23 -26.94
C PHE A 108 7.92 5.24 -26.99
N GLY A 109 9.17 4.79 -26.92
CA GLY A 109 10.34 5.67 -26.91
C GLY A 109 10.48 6.53 -25.64
N PHE A 110 9.92 6.12 -24.51
CA PHE A 110 10.10 6.83 -23.25
C PHE A 110 11.51 6.67 -22.72
N ASP A 111 12.10 7.77 -22.28
CA ASP A 111 13.44 7.84 -21.70
C ASP A 111 13.48 8.28 -20.25
N HIS A 112 12.34 8.59 -19.67
CA HIS A 112 12.18 8.95 -18.26
C HIS A 112 10.92 8.32 -17.67
N LEU A 113 11.00 7.94 -16.40
CA LEU A 113 9.86 7.44 -15.63
C LEU A 113 9.68 8.28 -14.36
N THR A 114 8.55 8.97 -14.24
CA THR A 114 8.10 9.54 -12.97
C THR A 114 6.95 8.69 -12.44
N TYR A 115 7.10 8.15 -11.23
CA TYR A 115 6.12 7.28 -10.60
C TYR A 115 5.56 7.92 -9.33
N ASP A 116 4.28 8.24 -9.36
CA ASP A 116 3.57 8.82 -8.22
C ASP A 116 3.07 7.74 -7.27
N GLU A 117 3.05 8.04 -5.96
CA GLU A 117 2.63 7.12 -4.91
C GLU A 117 3.35 5.75 -4.97
N VAL A 118 4.67 5.79 -5.03
CA VAL A 118 5.51 4.60 -5.20
C VAL A 118 5.36 3.56 -4.10
N HIS A 119 4.81 3.93 -2.94
CA HIS A 119 4.47 2.97 -1.88
C HIS A 119 3.48 1.88 -2.35
N ASN A 120 2.73 2.11 -3.43
CA ASN A 120 1.90 1.07 -4.06
C ASN A 120 2.71 0.01 -4.82
N ALA A 121 3.97 0.27 -5.11
CA ALA A 121 4.87 -0.60 -5.89
C ALA A 121 6.11 -1.06 -5.10
N ASN A 122 6.17 -0.88 -3.79
CA ASN A 122 7.34 -1.19 -2.97
C ASN A 122 7.45 -2.67 -2.54
N HIS A 123 6.56 -3.53 -3.00
CA HIS A 123 6.59 -4.98 -2.75
C HIS A 123 7.18 -5.73 -3.95
N ILE A 124 8.48 -5.60 -4.15
CA ILE A 124 9.20 -6.14 -5.31
C ILE A 124 9.80 -7.50 -5.00
N VAL A 125 10.57 -7.61 -3.93
CA VAL A 125 11.23 -8.85 -3.54
C VAL A 125 10.43 -9.57 -2.46
N GLY A 126 10.13 -10.86 -2.70
CA GLY A 126 9.24 -11.62 -1.83
C GLY A 126 9.93 -12.27 -0.64
N LYS A 127 11.23 -12.53 -0.70
CA LYS A 127 11.95 -13.30 0.32
C LYS A 127 13.36 -12.81 0.50
N VAL A 128 13.81 -12.80 1.76
CA VAL A 128 15.21 -12.70 2.14
C VAL A 128 15.65 -14.04 2.72
N ARG A 129 16.78 -14.54 2.27
CA ARG A 129 17.42 -15.73 2.83
C ARG A 129 18.70 -15.30 3.51
N ILE A 130 18.78 -15.50 4.81
CA ILE A 130 19.96 -15.20 5.60
C ILE A 130 20.59 -16.52 6.03
N GLU A 131 21.89 -16.65 5.85
CA GLU A 131 22.64 -17.84 6.24
C GLU A 131 22.91 -17.92 7.74
N ASP A 132 22.47 -16.95 8.53
CA ASP A 132 22.61 -17.02 9.97
C ASP A 132 21.72 -18.14 10.52
N ARG A 133 22.36 -19.23 10.94
CA ARG A 133 21.70 -20.44 11.44
C ARG A 133 20.80 -20.17 12.65
N ARG A 134 21.03 -19.11 13.39
CA ARG A 134 20.19 -18.71 14.54
C ARG A 134 18.80 -18.28 14.11
N PHE A 135 18.64 -17.79 12.88
CA PHE A 135 17.44 -17.18 12.38
C PHE A 135 16.85 -17.85 11.11
N ALA A 136 17.51 -18.89 10.60
CA ALA A 136 17.19 -19.49 9.29
C ALA A 136 15.75 -19.98 9.13
N SER A 137 15.08 -20.34 10.23
CA SER A 137 13.66 -20.74 10.22
C SER A 137 12.71 -19.56 10.31
N ASP A 138 13.12 -18.43 10.90
CA ASP A 138 12.25 -17.36 11.36
C ASP A 138 12.17 -16.19 10.40
N PHE A 139 13.17 -16.03 9.52
CA PHE A 139 13.15 -15.03 8.45
C PHE A 139 12.09 -15.26 7.37
N ARG A 140 11.41 -16.39 7.39
CA ARG A 140 10.20 -16.60 6.56
C ARG A 140 9.14 -15.52 6.81
N ASN A 141 9.16 -14.88 7.97
CA ASN A 141 8.23 -13.82 8.33
C ASN A 141 8.57 -12.45 7.72
N GLN A 142 9.77 -12.28 7.14
CA GLN A 142 10.12 -11.12 6.32
C GLN A 142 9.65 -11.27 4.87
N ASN A 143 8.91 -12.33 4.54
CA ASN A 143 8.33 -12.51 3.23
C ASN A 143 7.33 -11.41 2.95
N GLN A 144 7.50 -10.74 1.83
CA GLN A 144 6.49 -9.90 1.21
C GLN A 144 5.85 -10.68 0.06
N GLN A 145 4.56 -10.51 -0.12
CA GLN A 145 3.94 -10.98 -1.35
C GLN A 145 4.32 -10.00 -2.46
N THR A 146 5.04 -10.47 -3.48
CA THR A 146 5.33 -9.67 -4.67
C THR A 146 4.03 -9.29 -5.35
N SER A 147 3.89 -8.00 -5.70
CA SER A 147 2.74 -7.52 -6.44
C SER A 147 3.06 -7.44 -7.94
N LYS A 148 2.05 -7.61 -8.78
CA LYS A 148 2.18 -7.40 -10.22
C LYS A 148 2.66 -5.98 -10.53
N LEU A 149 2.11 -5.00 -9.84
CA LEU A 149 2.50 -3.60 -9.99
C LEU A 149 3.95 -3.37 -9.57
N GLY A 150 4.40 -3.97 -8.46
CA GLY A 150 5.79 -3.89 -8.00
C GLY A 150 6.78 -4.44 -9.02
N ILE A 151 6.52 -5.62 -9.57
CA ILE A 151 7.37 -6.24 -10.60
C ILE A 151 7.39 -5.40 -11.87
N ASN A 152 6.25 -4.91 -12.35
CA ASN A 152 6.17 -4.06 -13.53
C ASN A 152 6.93 -2.74 -13.35
N THR A 153 6.80 -2.12 -12.18
CA THR A 153 7.53 -0.90 -11.85
C THR A 153 9.03 -1.15 -11.82
N TRP A 154 9.46 -2.26 -11.23
CA TRP A 154 10.87 -2.64 -11.21
C TRP A 154 11.42 -2.86 -12.63
N MET A 155 10.70 -3.60 -13.47
CA MET A 155 11.11 -3.84 -14.87
C MET A 155 11.26 -2.52 -15.64
N ALA A 156 10.28 -1.63 -15.56
CA ALA A 156 10.32 -0.33 -16.22
C ALA A 156 11.47 0.54 -15.69
N ALA A 157 11.68 0.58 -14.37
CA ALA A 157 12.76 1.32 -13.75
C ALA A 157 14.14 0.79 -14.17
N GLN A 158 14.32 -0.52 -14.25
CA GLN A 158 15.58 -1.10 -14.74
C GLN A 158 15.82 -0.74 -16.21
N TYR A 159 14.80 -0.91 -17.05
CA TYR A 159 14.90 -0.58 -18.48
C TYR A 159 15.31 0.89 -18.71
N ILE A 160 14.66 1.81 -18.01
CA ILE A 160 14.98 3.25 -18.13
C ILE A 160 16.40 3.52 -17.64
N GLN A 161 16.80 2.99 -16.48
CA GLN A 161 18.14 3.21 -15.92
C GLN A 161 19.24 2.61 -16.80
N GLU A 162 19.05 1.41 -17.34
CA GLU A 162 20.02 0.75 -18.23
C GLU A 162 20.28 1.56 -19.50
N ASN A 163 19.25 2.19 -20.05
CA ASN A 163 19.35 3.01 -21.24
C ASN A 163 19.83 4.46 -20.96
N ASN A 164 19.92 4.87 -19.69
CA ASN A 164 20.23 6.23 -19.28
C ASN A 164 21.33 6.32 -18.21
N ASP A 165 22.28 5.37 -18.22
CA ASP A 165 23.44 5.35 -17.33
C ASP A 165 23.07 5.41 -15.83
N GLY A 166 22.04 4.66 -15.43
CA GLY A 166 21.54 4.57 -14.06
C GLY A 166 20.68 5.75 -13.63
N ARG A 167 20.16 6.55 -14.56
CA ARG A 167 19.37 7.76 -14.30
C ARG A 167 17.97 7.68 -14.87
N ASN A 168 17.23 8.79 -14.75
CA ASN A 168 15.93 9.06 -15.35
C ASN A 168 14.74 8.31 -14.73
N VAL A 169 14.86 7.92 -13.47
CA VAL A 169 13.72 7.45 -12.66
C VAL A 169 13.50 8.37 -11.49
N THR A 170 12.31 8.91 -11.37
CA THR A 170 11.87 9.76 -10.27
C THR A 170 10.68 9.11 -9.57
N LEU A 171 10.78 8.93 -8.26
CA LEU A 171 9.74 8.34 -7.43
C LEU A 171 9.19 9.39 -6.46
N LEU A 172 7.87 9.45 -6.35
CA LEU A 172 7.18 10.39 -5.47
C LEU A 172 6.33 9.63 -4.45
N SER A 173 6.40 10.02 -3.20
CA SER A 173 5.52 9.51 -2.14
C SER A 173 5.66 10.36 -0.88
N ALA A 174 4.56 10.54 -0.16
CA ALA A 174 4.59 11.07 1.21
C ALA A 174 4.99 9.99 2.24
N THR A 175 4.83 8.71 1.90
CA THR A 175 5.06 7.57 2.79
C THR A 175 5.77 6.42 2.06
N PRO A 176 7.03 6.58 1.64
CA PRO A 176 7.72 5.60 0.82
C PRO A 176 7.94 4.26 1.56
N PHE A 177 7.99 4.29 2.89
CA PHE A 177 8.20 3.13 3.76
C PHE A 177 6.98 2.96 4.66
N THR A 178 6.24 1.88 4.48
CA THR A 178 4.96 1.68 5.16
C THR A 178 5.00 0.64 6.26
N ASN A 179 5.60 -0.53 6.02
CA ASN A 179 5.46 -1.67 6.92
C ASN A 179 6.72 -2.49 7.19
N LYS A 180 7.64 -2.61 6.23
CA LYS A 180 8.73 -3.59 6.31
C LYS A 180 10.08 -3.01 5.90
N PRO A 181 11.16 -3.43 6.57
CA PRO A 181 12.52 -3.03 6.22
C PRO A 181 12.95 -3.34 4.78
N LEU A 182 12.39 -4.40 4.17
CA LEU A 182 12.63 -4.73 2.77
C LEU A 182 12.17 -3.64 1.79
N GLU A 183 11.27 -2.77 2.18
CA GLU A 183 10.81 -1.66 1.36
C GLU A 183 11.94 -0.68 1.05
N TYR A 184 12.92 -0.51 1.94
CA TYR A 184 14.13 0.29 1.66
C TYR A 184 14.93 -0.25 0.48
N TYR A 185 15.14 -1.56 0.46
CA TYR A 185 15.79 -2.20 -0.68
C TYR A 185 14.97 -2.03 -1.95
N SER A 186 13.67 -2.26 -1.87
CA SER A 186 12.76 -2.14 -3.02
C SER A 186 12.82 -0.75 -3.64
N ILE A 187 12.71 0.30 -2.83
CA ILE A 187 12.78 1.69 -3.31
C ILE A 187 14.16 1.99 -3.92
N LEU A 188 15.24 1.62 -3.25
CA LEU A 188 16.60 1.86 -3.78
C LEU A 188 16.84 1.08 -5.08
N SER A 189 16.31 -0.14 -5.22
CA SER A 189 16.43 -0.91 -6.46
C SER A 189 15.72 -0.25 -7.66
N LEU A 190 14.74 0.63 -7.40
CA LEU A 190 14.03 1.36 -8.44
C LEU A 190 14.77 2.62 -8.93
N ILE A 191 15.67 3.20 -8.14
CA ILE A 191 16.33 4.48 -8.46
C ILE A 191 17.84 4.44 -8.42
N ALA A 192 18.45 3.42 -7.86
CA ALA A 192 19.86 3.37 -7.54
C ALA A 192 20.54 2.07 -7.99
N ASN A 193 20.07 1.45 -9.07
CA ASN A 193 20.56 0.15 -9.50
C ASN A 193 22.08 0.14 -9.73
N LYS A 194 22.60 1.14 -10.45
CA LYS A 194 24.03 1.27 -10.73
C LYS A 194 24.87 1.40 -9.45
N ARG A 195 24.41 2.26 -8.53
CA ARG A 195 25.07 2.47 -7.23
C ARG A 195 25.08 1.19 -6.38
N LEU A 196 23.97 0.45 -6.38
CA LEU A 196 23.85 -0.82 -5.66
C LEU A 196 24.75 -1.91 -6.30
N GLU A 197 24.79 -2.00 -7.62
CA GLU A 197 25.67 -2.93 -8.33
C GLU A 197 27.16 -2.64 -8.04
N GLU A 198 27.59 -1.39 -8.20
CA GLU A 198 28.96 -0.97 -7.95
C GLU A 198 29.43 -1.19 -6.51
N SER A 199 28.50 -1.10 -5.56
CA SER A 199 28.78 -1.32 -4.12
C SER A 199 28.63 -2.77 -3.68
N GLY A 200 28.13 -3.67 -4.53
CA GLY A 200 27.86 -5.05 -4.19
C GLY A 200 26.58 -5.30 -3.41
N TYR A 201 25.67 -4.31 -3.33
CA TYR A 201 24.42 -4.40 -2.56
C TYR A 201 23.18 -4.63 -3.41
N PHE A 202 23.33 -4.92 -4.68
CA PHE A 202 22.18 -5.11 -5.57
C PHE A 202 21.41 -6.41 -5.31
N ASN A 203 22.08 -7.45 -4.79
CA ASN A 203 21.39 -8.63 -4.25
C ASN A 203 20.73 -8.30 -2.91
N VAL A 204 19.46 -8.66 -2.75
CA VAL A 204 18.67 -8.33 -1.56
C VAL A 204 19.25 -8.93 -0.28
N ASN A 205 19.81 -10.12 -0.35
CA ASN A 205 20.37 -10.79 0.83
C ASN A 205 21.66 -10.08 1.31
N THR A 206 22.53 -9.71 0.38
CA THR A 206 23.74 -8.93 0.69
C THR A 206 23.38 -7.55 1.26
N PHE A 207 22.37 -6.88 0.68
CA PHE A 207 21.87 -5.62 1.20
C PHE A 207 21.35 -5.77 2.64
N PHE A 208 20.54 -6.79 2.87
CA PHE A 208 19.96 -7.05 4.18
C PHE A 208 21.03 -7.36 5.22
N GLU A 209 21.96 -8.24 4.91
CA GLU A 209 23.07 -8.59 5.82
C GLU A 209 23.97 -7.40 6.15
N THR A 210 24.11 -6.47 5.22
CA THR A 210 24.92 -5.27 5.40
C THR A 210 24.27 -4.23 6.30
N PHE A 211 22.96 -3.99 6.13
CA PHE A 211 22.28 -2.83 6.72
C PHE A 211 21.26 -3.17 7.80
N MET A 212 20.88 -4.43 7.96
CA MET A 212 19.81 -4.81 8.87
C MET A 212 20.29 -5.78 9.92
N GLU A 213 19.87 -5.57 11.15
CA GLU A 213 20.15 -6.43 12.28
C GLU A 213 18.85 -7.08 12.77
N ALA A 214 18.87 -8.42 12.76
CA ALA A 214 17.78 -9.21 13.31
C ALA A 214 17.99 -9.46 14.80
N ASP A 215 16.88 -9.49 15.52
CA ASP A 215 16.85 -9.86 16.95
C ASP A 215 15.60 -10.73 17.18
N ASN A 216 15.63 -11.48 18.29
CA ASN A 216 14.50 -12.31 18.68
C ASN A 216 13.54 -11.52 19.56
N ASP A 217 12.29 -11.43 19.13
CA ASP A 217 11.20 -10.88 19.91
C ASP A 217 10.40 -11.98 20.58
N MET A 218 10.03 -11.71 21.82
CA MET A 218 9.05 -12.51 22.53
C MET A 218 7.65 -12.00 22.16
N GLU A 219 6.89 -12.85 21.52
CA GLU A 219 5.48 -12.60 21.20
C GLU A 219 4.62 -13.59 21.98
N ILE A 220 3.49 -13.12 22.47
CA ILE A 220 2.46 -14.00 23.04
C ILE A 220 1.45 -14.25 21.91
N ASP A 221 1.27 -15.50 21.55
CA ASP A 221 0.28 -15.86 20.54
C ASP A 221 -1.16 -15.80 21.09
N ALA A 222 -2.13 -16.02 20.22
CA ALA A 222 -3.55 -15.96 20.58
C ALA A 222 -3.98 -17.02 21.64
N LYS A 223 -3.13 -18.03 21.87
CA LYS A 223 -3.33 -19.05 22.94
C LYS A 223 -2.72 -18.66 24.26
N GLY A 224 -1.96 -17.57 24.31
CA GLY A 224 -1.18 -17.18 25.46
C GLY A 224 0.19 -17.85 25.54
N ASP A 225 0.60 -18.61 24.51
CA ASP A 225 1.91 -19.25 24.46
C ASP A 225 2.98 -18.23 24.06
N VAL A 226 4.12 -18.30 24.75
CA VAL A 226 5.29 -17.46 24.42
C VAL A 226 6.02 -18.05 23.23
N LYS A 227 6.13 -17.27 22.16
CA LYS A 227 6.92 -17.61 20.97
C LYS A 227 8.02 -16.58 20.75
N PHE A 228 9.17 -17.07 20.30
CA PHE A 228 10.25 -16.20 19.86
C PHE A 228 10.20 -16.08 18.35
N LYS A 229 10.25 -14.85 17.86
CA LYS A 229 10.22 -14.55 16.43
C LYS A 229 11.32 -13.58 16.08
N ALA A 230 12.07 -13.91 15.03
CA ALA A 230 13.09 -13.02 14.54
C ALA A 230 12.46 -11.84 13.78
N ASN A 231 12.79 -10.65 14.19
CA ASN A 231 12.39 -9.40 13.57
C ASN A 231 13.60 -8.52 13.32
N VAL A 232 13.53 -7.66 12.31
CA VAL A 232 14.50 -6.59 12.15
C VAL A 232 14.20 -5.50 13.16
N ARG A 233 15.11 -5.32 14.11
CA ARG A 233 14.97 -4.31 15.17
C ARG A 233 15.74 -3.04 14.90
N ARG A 234 16.85 -3.17 14.21
CA ARG A 234 17.81 -2.08 14.03
C ARG A 234 18.39 -2.12 12.63
N PHE A 235 18.84 -0.97 12.23
CA PHE A 235 19.76 -0.84 11.11
C PHE A 235 21.19 -0.83 11.64
N LYS A 236 22.09 -1.44 10.92
CA LYS A 236 23.54 -1.39 11.18
C LYS A 236 24.25 -0.67 10.05
N ASN A 237 25.52 -0.34 10.27
CA ASN A 237 26.29 0.51 9.35
C ASN A 237 25.56 1.82 9.04
N ASN A 238 25.00 2.45 10.07
CA ASN A 238 24.08 3.58 9.95
C ASN A 238 24.64 4.73 9.12
N SER A 239 25.93 5.08 9.29
CA SER A 239 26.54 6.17 8.52
C SER A 239 26.56 5.87 7.02
N LEU A 240 26.92 4.65 6.65
CA LEU A 240 26.92 4.21 5.24
C LEU A 240 25.51 4.14 4.69
N PHE A 241 24.55 3.66 5.49
CA PHE A 241 23.16 3.57 5.08
C PHE A 241 22.53 4.95 4.88
N GLN A 242 22.77 5.89 5.80
CA GLN A 242 22.33 7.28 5.67
C GLN A 242 22.96 7.98 4.47
N GLN A 243 24.25 7.75 4.22
CA GLN A 243 24.91 8.27 3.04
C GLN A 243 24.25 7.74 1.76
N LEU A 244 24.01 6.45 1.67
CA LEU A 244 23.36 5.83 0.52
C LEU A 244 21.95 6.40 0.29
N LEU A 245 21.15 6.56 1.34
CA LEU A 245 19.82 7.17 1.23
C LEU A 245 19.89 8.64 0.80
N SER A 246 20.81 9.41 1.35
CA SER A 246 20.96 10.85 1.04
C SER A 246 21.40 11.14 -0.39
N GLU A 247 22.01 10.18 -1.08
CA GLU A 247 22.38 10.29 -2.49
C GLU A 247 21.14 10.29 -3.41
N PHE A 248 20.01 9.68 -2.98
CA PHE A 248 18.86 9.41 -3.85
C PHE A 248 17.53 9.95 -3.31
N ILE A 249 17.44 10.29 -2.04
CA ILE A 249 16.18 10.69 -1.39
C ILE A 249 16.27 12.14 -0.94
N ASP A 250 15.37 12.97 -1.46
CA ASP A 250 15.12 14.32 -1.00
C ASP A 250 13.82 14.35 -0.19
N ILE A 251 13.89 14.85 1.04
CA ILE A 251 12.77 14.91 1.97
C ILE A 251 12.41 16.39 2.21
N LYS A 252 11.14 16.71 2.01
CA LYS A 252 10.57 18.02 2.32
C LYS A 252 9.50 17.87 3.39
N GLY A 253 9.66 18.58 4.48
CA GLY A 253 8.73 18.62 5.61
C GLY A 253 8.02 19.97 5.74
N GLU A 254 7.27 20.12 6.80
CA GLU A 254 6.60 21.41 7.13
C GLU A 254 7.59 22.53 7.33
N GLU A 255 8.75 22.23 7.88
CA GLU A 255 9.86 23.16 8.12
C GLU A 255 10.41 23.78 6.82
N ASP A 256 10.25 23.11 5.69
CA ASP A 256 10.69 23.60 4.38
C ASP A 256 9.68 24.57 3.73
N ASN A 257 8.48 24.68 4.29
CA ASN A 257 7.43 25.54 3.79
C ASN A 257 6.83 26.42 4.92
N PRO A 258 7.50 27.53 5.28
CA PRO A 258 7.08 28.38 6.38
C PRO A 258 5.75 29.13 6.12
N GLU A 259 5.28 29.16 4.87
CA GLU A 259 3.99 29.76 4.52
C GLU A 259 2.81 28.81 4.74
N LEU A 260 3.09 27.52 4.99
CA LEU A 260 2.06 26.51 5.24
C LEU A 260 1.52 26.67 6.67
N VAL A 261 0.37 27.31 6.78
CA VAL A 261 -0.36 27.42 8.04
C VAL A 261 -1.30 26.22 8.16
N ARG A 262 -1.02 25.34 9.13
CA ARG A 262 -1.93 24.25 9.49
C ARG A 262 -2.64 24.56 10.80
N PRO A 263 -3.91 24.19 10.94
CA PRO A 263 -4.59 24.28 12.22
C PRO A 263 -3.94 23.32 13.25
N ASP A 264 -3.96 23.73 14.50
CA ASP A 264 -3.50 22.89 15.60
C ASP A 264 -4.36 21.63 15.73
N ARG A 265 -3.69 20.48 15.80
CA ARG A 265 -4.36 19.20 15.96
C ARG A 265 -4.59 18.90 17.44
N ILE A 266 -5.84 18.89 17.87
CA ILE A 266 -6.23 18.46 19.23
C ILE A 266 -6.73 17.03 19.16
N LYS A 267 -5.96 16.09 19.72
CA LYS A 267 -6.39 14.69 19.83
C LYS A 267 -7.15 14.49 21.13
N LYS A 268 -8.41 14.08 21.04
CA LYS A 268 -9.22 13.65 22.18
C LYS A 268 -9.53 12.16 22.05
N GLU A 269 -9.32 11.41 23.10
CA GLU A 269 -9.59 9.98 23.17
C GLU A 269 -10.72 9.74 24.15
N TYR A 270 -11.79 9.09 23.69
CA TYR A 270 -12.94 8.73 24.51
C TYR A 270 -12.91 7.23 24.77
N LYS A 271 -12.72 6.85 26.03
CA LYS A 271 -12.87 5.46 26.47
C LYS A 271 -14.34 5.22 26.80
N ILE A 272 -14.92 4.24 26.11
CA ILE A 272 -16.34 3.94 26.19
C ILE A 272 -16.48 2.56 26.84
N GLU A 273 -17.26 2.49 27.92
CA GLU A 273 -17.55 1.23 28.59
C GLU A 273 -18.59 0.41 27.80
N GLN A 274 -18.49 -0.90 27.94
CA GLN A 274 -19.46 -1.82 27.35
C GLN A 274 -20.78 -1.74 28.16
N ASN A 275 -21.89 -1.83 27.43
CA ASN A 275 -23.19 -2.13 28.05
C ASN A 275 -23.43 -3.65 28.05
N ASP A 276 -24.56 -4.06 28.62
CA ASP A 276 -24.91 -5.48 28.78
C ASP A 276 -25.01 -6.18 27.40
N SER A 277 -25.66 -5.53 26.42
CA SER A 277 -25.79 -6.08 25.07
C SER A 277 -24.43 -6.31 24.38
N THR A 278 -23.51 -5.37 24.53
CA THR A 278 -22.15 -5.51 23.96
C THR A 278 -21.37 -6.61 24.67
N SER A 279 -21.45 -6.66 26.00
CA SER A 279 -20.78 -7.69 26.81
C SER A 279 -21.27 -9.09 26.46
N GLU A 280 -22.56 -9.28 26.32
CA GLU A 280 -23.16 -10.56 25.90
C GLU A 280 -22.61 -11.02 24.54
N GLN A 281 -22.53 -10.13 23.56
CA GLN A 281 -22.00 -10.48 22.24
C GLN A 281 -20.51 -10.82 22.27
N TYR A 282 -19.72 -10.18 23.12
CA TYR A 282 -18.32 -10.56 23.30
C TYR A 282 -18.17 -11.92 23.99
N GLU A 283 -19.03 -12.25 24.97
CA GLU A 283 -19.04 -13.59 25.59
C GLU A 283 -19.35 -14.66 24.54
N LEU A 284 -20.40 -14.49 23.74
CA LEU A 284 -20.75 -15.40 22.65
C LEU A 284 -19.62 -15.54 21.62
N LEU A 285 -18.95 -14.44 21.26
CA LEU A 285 -17.80 -14.46 20.36
C LEU A 285 -16.66 -15.31 20.92
N ASN A 286 -16.35 -15.19 22.20
CA ASN A 286 -15.27 -15.92 22.85
C ASN A 286 -15.62 -17.39 23.04
N GLU A 287 -16.85 -17.73 23.39
CA GLU A 287 -17.33 -19.11 23.55
C GLU A 287 -17.29 -19.89 22.21
N ASN A 288 -17.57 -19.21 21.11
CA ASN A 288 -17.60 -19.83 19.78
C ASN A 288 -16.23 -19.76 19.05
N PHE A 289 -15.19 -19.24 19.68
CA PHE A 289 -13.88 -19.15 19.07
C PHE A 289 -13.16 -20.50 19.06
N SER A 290 -12.72 -20.91 17.88
CA SER A 290 -11.88 -22.10 17.67
C SER A 290 -10.71 -21.79 16.75
N GLU A 291 -9.49 -21.97 17.26
CA GLU A 291 -8.24 -21.72 16.50
C GLU A 291 -7.94 -22.78 15.41
N THR A 292 -8.72 -23.85 15.35
CA THR A 292 -8.43 -24.98 14.47
C THR A 292 -8.59 -24.67 12.98
N GLN A 293 -9.31 -23.60 12.64
CA GLN A 293 -9.54 -23.19 11.25
C GLN A 293 -8.56 -22.10 10.79
N LYS A 294 -8.04 -22.26 9.58
CA LYS A 294 -7.17 -21.25 8.97
C LYS A 294 -7.94 -19.94 8.81
N GLY A 295 -7.38 -18.87 9.35
CA GLY A 295 -8.00 -17.53 9.31
C GLY A 295 -8.95 -17.23 10.47
N ALA A 296 -9.23 -18.19 11.37
CA ALA A 296 -10.13 -17.99 12.51
C ALA A 296 -9.76 -16.77 13.38
N ILE A 297 -8.48 -16.52 13.60
CA ILE A 297 -8.00 -15.37 14.38
C ILE A 297 -8.39 -14.03 13.71
N LEU A 298 -8.20 -13.91 12.40
CA LEU A 298 -8.56 -12.68 11.67
C LEU A 298 -10.07 -12.45 11.68
N THR A 299 -10.85 -13.51 11.51
CA THR A 299 -12.32 -13.44 11.60
C THR A 299 -12.77 -13.05 13.01
N HIS A 300 -12.14 -13.61 14.05
CA HIS A 300 -12.41 -13.27 15.44
C HIS A 300 -12.13 -11.78 15.72
N ILE A 301 -10.99 -11.26 15.28
CA ILE A 301 -10.64 -9.84 15.42
C ILE A 301 -11.64 -8.96 14.66
N LEU A 302 -12.02 -9.34 13.45
CA LEU A 302 -13.01 -8.61 12.65
C LEU A 302 -14.36 -8.55 13.37
N ASN A 303 -14.85 -9.68 13.86
CA ASN A 303 -16.11 -9.76 14.59
C ASN A 303 -16.06 -8.96 15.90
N ALA A 304 -14.95 -9.00 16.63
CA ALA A 304 -14.74 -8.16 17.81
C ALA A 304 -14.81 -6.67 17.49
N ARG A 305 -14.23 -6.25 16.36
CA ARG A 305 -14.30 -4.85 15.91
C ARG A 305 -15.72 -4.44 15.49
N LEU A 306 -16.49 -5.35 14.89
CA LEU A 306 -17.90 -5.10 14.54
C LEU A 306 -18.76 -4.94 15.79
N ILE A 307 -18.59 -5.83 16.78
CA ILE A 307 -19.28 -5.75 18.09
C ILE A 307 -18.94 -4.44 18.80
N ALA A 308 -17.70 -3.97 18.72
CA ALA A 308 -17.28 -2.69 19.27
C ALA A 308 -18.01 -1.49 18.63
N ILE A 309 -18.43 -1.59 17.37
CA ILE A 309 -19.24 -0.57 16.72
C ILE A 309 -20.68 -0.67 17.19
N SER A 310 -21.27 -1.86 17.13
CA SER A 310 -22.63 -2.16 17.59
C SER A 310 -22.79 -3.63 17.93
N PRO A 311 -23.43 -3.99 19.03
CA PRO A 311 -23.74 -5.39 19.36
C PRO A 311 -24.61 -6.07 18.30
N TYR A 312 -25.42 -5.32 17.59
CA TYR A 312 -26.29 -5.82 16.51
C TYR A 312 -25.53 -6.25 15.26
N LEU A 313 -24.25 -5.88 15.13
CA LEU A 313 -23.35 -6.32 14.05
C LEU A 313 -22.63 -7.62 14.36
N SER A 314 -22.88 -8.21 15.53
CA SER A 314 -22.35 -9.51 15.90
C SER A 314 -22.91 -10.61 15.01
N PRO A 315 -22.09 -11.56 14.53
CA PRO A 315 -22.58 -12.74 13.82
C PRO A 315 -23.40 -13.69 14.72
N TYR A 316 -23.36 -13.47 16.03
CA TYR A 316 -24.08 -14.27 17.04
C TYR A 316 -25.35 -13.57 17.57
N TYR A 317 -25.69 -12.40 17.03
CA TYR A 317 -26.94 -11.76 17.37
C TYR A 317 -28.12 -12.48 16.71
N GLU A 318 -29.03 -13.02 17.51
CA GLU A 318 -30.21 -13.79 17.06
C GLU A 318 -31.55 -13.06 17.26
N GLY A 319 -31.50 -11.81 17.71
CA GLY A 319 -32.69 -11.00 17.92
C GLY A 319 -33.33 -10.46 16.63
N GLU A 320 -34.44 -9.76 16.78
CA GLU A 320 -35.07 -9.03 15.70
C GLU A 320 -34.18 -7.84 15.25
N GLU A 321 -34.38 -7.39 14.02
CA GLU A 321 -33.68 -6.20 13.53
C GLU A 321 -34.10 -4.99 14.39
N PRO A 322 -33.12 -4.27 15.01
CA PRO A 322 -33.43 -3.14 15.87
C PRO A 322 -34.03 -1.98 15.07
N SER A 323 -34.88 -1.20 15.73
CA SER A 323 -35.24 0.13 15.21
C SER A 323 -33.99 1.02 15.08
N LEU A 324 -34.06 2.09 14.32
CA LEU A 324 -32.94 3.03 14.20
C LEU A 324 -32.50 3.57 15.57
N ASP A 325 -33.44 3.91 16.40
CA ASP A 325 -33.17 4.46 17.74
C ASP A 325 -32.50 3.43 18.64
N GLU A 326 -33.00 2.20 18.65
CA GLU A 326 -32.36 1.08 19.39
C GLU A 326 -30.96 0.81 18.87
N PHE A 327 -30.77 0.80 17.54
CA PHE A 327 -29.45 0.56 16.94
C PHE A 327 -28.40 1.58 17.40
N ILE A 328 -28.77 2.84 17.53
CA ILE A 328 -27.84 3.89 18.00
C ILE A 328 -27.73 3.89 19.52
N GLU A 329 -28.87 3.94 20.23
CA GLU A 329 -28.90 4.12 21.69
C GLU A 329 -28.29 2.93 22.45
N ASP A 330 -28.47 1.71 21.91
CA ASP A 330 -27.94 0.49 22.52
C ASP A 330 -26.52 0.12 22.04
N SER A 331 -25.93 0.97 21.21
CA SER A 331 -24.55 0.85 20.73
C SER A 331 -23.68 1.95 21.35
N PRO A 332 -22.96 1.69 22.45
CA PRO A 332 -22.30 2.73 23.24
C PRO A 332 -21.37 3.63 22.42
N LYS A 333 -20.65 3.06 21.47
CA LYS A 333 -19.74 3.81 20.60
C LYS A 333 -20.48 4.72 19.61
N LEU A 334 -21.54 4.22 18.99
CA LEU A 334 -22.37 5.02 18.08
C LEU A 334 -23.10 6.14 18.83
N LYS A 335 -23.65 5.82 20.01
CA LYS A 335 -24.29 6.82 20.85
C LYS A 335 -23.35 7.96 21.22
N GLN A 336 -22.16 7.62 21.71
CA GLN A 336 -21.15 8.63 22.06
C GLN A 336 -20.75 9.46 20.83
N THR A 337 -20.64 8.83 19.66
CA THR A 337 -20.34 9.56 18.40
C THR A 337 -21.44 10.55 18.07
N MET A 338 -22.70 10.14 18.17
CA MET A 338 -23.85 11.02 17.88
C MET A 338 -23.98 12.16 18.90
N ASP A 339 -23.71 11.89 20.16
CA ASP A 339 -23.71 12.90 21.22
C ASP A 339 -22.63 13.96 21.00
N LEU A 340 -21.42 13.54 20.58
CA LEU A 340 -20.34 14.46 20.22
C LEU A 340 -20.68 15.33 19.03
N ILE A 341 -21.30 14.74 18.00
CA ILE A 341 -21.71 15.50 16.82
C ILE A 341 -22.81 16.51 17.15
N ARG A 342 -23.78 16.11 17.99
CA ARG A 342 -24.83 17.01 18.48
C ARG A 342 -24.23 18.15 19.29
N GLN A 343 -23.29 17.85 20.20
CA GLN A 343 -22.60 18.86 20.99
C GLN A 343 -21.83 19.83 20.09
N ASN A 344 -21.02 19.32 19.17
CA ASN A 344 -20.26 20.19 18.27
C ASN A 344 -21.15 21.04 17.36
N LYS A 345 -22.28 20.50 16.89
CA LYS A 345 -23.27 21.27 16.11
C LYS A 345 -23.83 22.44 16.90
N ASN A 346 -24.04 22.28 18.22
CA ASN A 346 -24.53 23.32 19.08
C ASN A 346 -23.45 24.36 19.47
N ASP A 347 -22.24 23.88 19.77
CA ASP A 347 -21.15 24.71 20.28
C ASP A 347 -20.42 25.46 19.16
N ILE A 348 -20.30 24.84 17.98
CA ILE A 348 -19.56 25.36 16.82
C ILE A 348 -20.37 25.05 15.54
N PRO A 349 -21.51 25.73 15.31
CA PRO A 349 -22.45 25.37 14.25
C PRO A 349 -21.89 25.44 12.83
N ASP A 350 -20.87 26.28 12.61
CA ASP A 350 -20.24 26.47 11.29
C ASP A 350 -19.07 25.48 11.04
N SER A 351 -18.78 24.55 11.97
CA SER A 351 -17.71 23.59 11.77
C SER A 351 -18.15 22.36 11.00
N GLY A 352 -17.39 21.97 9.97
CA GLY A 352 -17.57 20.70 9.28
C GLY A 352 -17.20 19.52 10.20
N GLN A 353 -17.99 18.44 10.15
CA GLN A 353 -17.74 17.23 10.94
C GLN A 353 -17.66 16.01 10.04
N ILE A 354 -16.71 15.11 10.32
CA ILE A 354 -16.48 13.88 9.54
C ILE A 354 -16.55 12.68 10.48
N ILE A 355 -17.42 11.72 10.14
CA ILE A 355 -17.43 10.39 10.74
C ILE A 355 -16.66 9.46 9.80
N TYR A 356 -15.62 8.84 10.30
CA TYR A 356 -14.83 7.84 9.53
C TYR A 356 -14.93 6.47 10.17
N SER A 357 -15.20 5.46 9.36
CA SER A 357 -15.11 4.05 9.75
C SER A 357 -14.65 3.18 8.59
N GLU A 358 -13.75 2.25 8.86
CA GLU A 358 -13.31 1.23 7.89
C GLU A 358 -14.27 0.04 7.80
N LEU A 359 -15.09 -0.15 8.83
CA LEU A 359 -16.02 -1.26 8.96
C LEU A 359 -17.46 -0.75 9.04
N ALA A 360 -18.40 -1.67 8.83
CA ALA A 360 -19.82 -1.39 8.91
C ALA A 360 -20.29 -0.26 7.96
N VAL A 361 -19.69 -0.15 6.80
CA VAL A 361 -19.99 0.88 5.79
C VAL A 361 -21.45 0.78 5.29
N SER A 362 -22.04 -0.42 5.32
CA SER A 362 -23.46 -0.66 5.04
C SER A 362 -24.40 0.07 5.99
N GLU A 363 -23.94 0.42 7.18
CA GLU A 363 -24.74 1.10 8.20
C GLU A 363 -24.74 2.64 8.05
N PHE A 364 -23.91 3.20 7.19
CA PHE A 364 -23.85 4.66 6.98
C PHE A 364 -25.19 5.31 6.64
N PRO A 365 -26.08 4.69 5.85
CA PRO A 365 -27.42 5.24 5.63
C PRO A 365 -28.24 5.40 6.93
N LYS A 366 -28.11 4.46 7.88
CA LYS A 366 -28.75 4.55 9.20
C LYS A 366 -28.17 5.71 10.03
N LEU A 367 -26.84 5.91 9.98
CA LEU A 367 -26.20 7.04 10.64
C LEU A 367 -26.68 8.37 10.06
N LYS A 368 -26.77 8.48 8.73
CA LYS A 368 -27.34 9.67 8.08
C LYS A 368 -28.77 9.92 8.50
N GLU A 369 -29.61 8.90 8.51
CA GLU A 369 -31.01 9.01 8.93
C GLU A 369 -31.13 9.53 10.37
N TYR A 370 -30.33 9.00 11.28
CA TYR A 370 -30.30 9.46 12.68
C TYR A 370 -29.83 10.91 12.80
N LEU A 371 -28.78 11.31 12.06
CA LEU A 371 -28.29 12.70 12.04
C LEU A 371 -29.37 13.68 11.56
N VAL A 372 -30.15 13.29 10.59
CA VAL A 372 -31.28 14.13 10.08
C VAL A 372 -32.42 14.18 11.08
N ARG A 373 -32.91 13.04 11.56
CA ARG A 373 -34.06 12.93 12.43
C ARG A 373 -33.85 13.43 13.84
N GLU A 374 -32.72 13.01 14.45
CA GLU A 374 -32.52 13.18 15.90
C GLU A 374 -31.51 14.31 16.21
N VAL A 375 -30.51 14.52 15.37
CA VAL A 375 -29.51 15.59 15.54
C VAL A 375 -29.96 16.91 14.87
N GLY A 376 -30.82 16.82 13.85
CA GLY A 376 -31.45 17.99 13.20
C GLY A 376 -30.59 18.60 12.08
N TYR A 377 -29.87 17.78 11.32
CA TYR A 377 -29.29 18.19 10.04
C TYR A 377 -30.31 18.10 8.92
N ASN A 378 -30.21 18.98 7.91
CA ASN A 378 -30.96 18.76 6.68
C ASN A 378 -30.34 17.59 5.89
N PRO A 379 -31.14 16.85 5.10
CA PRO A 379 -30.60 15.71 4.33
C PRO A 379 -29.46 16.05 3.38
N GLU A 380 -29.46 17.26 2.81
CA GLU A 380 -28.39 17.77 1.93
C GLU A 380 -27.11 18.16 2.67
N GLU A 381 -27.17 18.40 3.98
CA GLU A 381 -25.98 18.71 4.80
C GLU A 381 -25.19 17.45 5.19
N VAL A 382 -25.72 16.26 4.91
CA VAL A 382 -25.08 15.00 5.28
C VAL A 382 -24.72 14.19 4.03
N GLY A 383 -23.47 14.27 3.61
CA GLY A 383 -22.92 13.47 2.53
C GLY A 383 -22.40 12.10 3.01
N VAL A 384 -22.57 11.06 2.20
CA VAL A 384 -22.02 9.71 2.47
C VAL A 384 -21.10 9.31 1.33
N ILE A 385 -19.84 9.05 1.66
CA ILE A 385 -18.82 8.57 0.70
C ILE A 385 -18.40 7.16 1.08
N THR A 386 -18.55 6.23 0.13
CA THR A 386 -18.14 4.83 0.29
C THR A 386 -17.35 4.37 -0.93
N GLY A 387 -16.86 3.12 -0.91
CA GLY A 387 -16.24 2.49 -2.08
C GLY A 387 -17.14 2.46 -3.32
N ALA A 388 -18.46 2.41 -3.13
CA ALA A 388 -19.47 2.38 -4.21
C ALA A 388 -19.84 3.78 -4.74
N THR A 389 -19.46 4.86 -4.05
CA THR A 389 -19.77 6.23 -4.48
C THR A 389 -18.99 6.59 -5.75
N SER A 390 -19.69 6.98 -6.81
CA SER A 390 -19.07 7.36 -8.08
C SER A 390 -18.15 8.58 -7.91
N LYS A 391 -17.12 8.66 -8.74
CA LYS A 391 -16.13 9.76 -8.67
C LYS A 391 -16.77 11.16 -8.80
N PRO A 392 -17.71 11.41 -9.73
CA PRO A 392 -18.39 12.70 -9.80
C PRO A 392 -19.14 13.05 -8.51
N ASN A 393 -19.83 12.06 -7.92
CA ASN A 393 -20.58 12.28 -6.68
C ASN A 393 -19.67 12.54 -5.49
N ARG A 394 -18.48 11.88 -5.43
CA ARG A 394 -17.48 12.17 -4.38
C ARG A 394 -17.01 13.63 -4.47
N LEU A 395 -16.67 14.08 -5.67
CA LEU A 395 -16.22 15.46 -5.89
C LEU A 395 -17.32 16.45 -5.49
N LYS A 396 -18.57 16.20 -5.89
CA LYS A 396 -19.70 17.04 -5.50
C LYS A 396 -19.85 17.12 -3.98
N ILE A 397 -19.81 15.99 -3.27
CA ILE A 397 -19.92 15.96 -1.80
C ILE A 397 -18.75 16.72 -1.15
N GLN A 398 -17.53 16.62 -1.71
CA GLN A 398 -16.37 17.36 -1.22
C GLN A 398 -16.52 18.86 -1.45
N ASP A 399 -17.00 19.27 -2.62
CA ASP A 399 -17.22 20.67 -2.96
C ASP A 399 -18.35 21.28 -2.09
N ASP A 400 -19.41 20.51 -1.82
CA ASP A 400 -20.52 20.93 -0.96
C ASP A 400 -20.09 21.02 0.53
N PHE A 401 -19.05 20.28 0.95
CA PHE A 401 -18.54 20.29 2.32
C PHE A 401 -17.60 21.46 2.62
N ASN A 402 -16.84 21.94 1.63
CA ASN A 402 -15.88 23.03 1.75
C ASN A 402 -16.54 24.40 1.58
#